data_e1c4527cc1f61d72dbca71b06f455fbd
#
_entry.id   e1c4527cc1f61d72dbca71b06f455fbd
#
_cell.length_a   1.000
_cell.length_b   1.000
_cell.length_c   1.000
_cell.angle_alpha   90.00
_cell.angle_beta   90.00
_cell.angle_gamma   90.00
#
_symmetry.space_group_name_H-M   'P 1'
#
loop_
_entity.id
_entity.type
_entity.pdbx_description
1 polymer ?
#
loop_
_entity_poly.entity_id
_entity_poly.type
_entity_poly.pdbx_seq_one_letter_code
_entity_poly.pdbx_strand_id
1 'polypeptide(L)'
;MTAKLKRGITKVKDPGSALTHFIAMILAIIAAIPLLSKAGHDSGHMHISALAIFILSMIGLYAASTIYHTLDISPKINKLLRKIDHMMIFILIAGTYTPVCMIVLGDKTGWTMLTLVWGIAIVGILINALWITCPKWFSSLIYIAMGWVCILAITKILSSMPRAGFMWLLAGGIIYTAGGIIYAMKLPFFNSRHRYFGSHEIFHLFVRGESLCHYVMMYRFVA
;
A
#
# COMPACT_ATOMS: atom_id res chain seq x y z
N MET A 1 17.34 2.62 -40.84
CA MET A 1 16.57 3.35 -39.81
C MET A 1 15.11 2.87 -39.68
N THR A 2 14.83 1.57 -39.89
CA THR A 2 13.46 1.05 -40.06
C THR A 2 13.15 -0.24 -39.27
N ALA A 3 13.99 -0.65 -38.30
CA ALA A 3 13.76 -1.91 -37.57
C ALA A 3 13.32 -1.75 -36.09
N LYS A 4 13.14 -0.50 -35.60
CA LYS A 4 12.77 -0.23 -34.18
C LYS A 4 11.30 0.11 -33.94
N LEU A 5 10.49 0.21 -34.97
CA LEU A 5 9.09 0.66 -34.89
C LEU A 5 8.04 -0.47 -34.90
N LYS A 6 8.44 -1.73 -34.84
CA LYS A 6 7.52 -2.90 -34.79
C LYS A 6 7.68 -3.74 -33.51
N ARG A 7 7.97 -3.15 -32.36
CA ARG A 7 7.62 -3.78 -31.07
C ARG A 7 6.21 -3.34 -30.72
N GLY A 8 5.25 -4.02 -31.35
CA GLY A 8 3.84 -3.89 -31.00
C GLY A 8 3.63 -4.15 -29.49
N ILE A 9 2.59 -3.56 -28.96
CA ILE A 9 2.04 -3.62 -27.59
C ILE A 9 1.67 -5.08 -27.15
N THR A 10 2.52 -6.07 -27.40
CA THR A 10 2.16 -7.48 -27.28
C THR A 10 2.92 -8.26 -26.22
N LYS A 11 3.78 -7.60 -25.43
CA LYS A 11 4.48 -8.30 -24.35
C LYS A 11 4.31 -7.56 -23.04
N VAL A 12 3.51 -8.16 -22.12
CA VAL A 12 3.41 -7.70 -20.73
C VAL A 12 4.81 -7.66 -20.15
N LYS A 13 5.18 -6.53 -19.54
CA LYS A 13 6.52 -6.26 -19.03
C LYS A 13 6.93 -7.27 -17.95
N ASP A 14 6.12 -7.39 -16.90
CA ASP A 14 6.31 -8.29 -15.76
C ASP A 14 5.02 -9.07 -15.47
N PRO A 15 4.73 -10.19 -16.20
CA PRO A 15 3.42 -10.85 -16.18
C PRO A 15 2.95 -11.30 -14.80
N GLY A 16 3.88 -11.82 -13.97
CA GLY A 16 3.56 -12.30 -12.61
C GLY A 16 3.08 -11.17 -11.71
N SER A 17 3.83 -10.07 -11.67
CA SER A 17 3.47 -8.88 -10.90
C SER A 17 2.19 -8.22 -11.42
N ALA A 18 2.04 -8.07 -12.74
CA ALA A 18 0.85 -7.50 -13.37
C ALA A 18 -0.41 -8.28 -13.02
N LEU A 19 -0.40 -9.61 -13.22
CA LEU A 19 -1.56 -10.47 -12.96
C LEU A 19 -1.95 -10.47 -11.48
N THR A 20 -0.98 -10.59 -10.60
CA THR A 20 -1.25 -10.70 -9.16
C THR A 20 -1.79 -9.41 -8.57
N HIS A 21 -1.33 -8.23 -9.03
CA HIS A 21 -1.89 -6.94 -8.62
C HIS A 21 -3.22 -6.63 -9.28
N PHE A 22 -3.43 -7.07 -10.54
CA PHE A 22 -4.73 -6.97 -11.18
C PHE A 22 -5.81 -7.76 -10.41
N ILE A 23 -5.51 -9.00 -10.02
CA ILE A 23 -6.42 -9.80 -9.19
C ILE A 23 -6.68 -9.10 -7.84
N ALA A 24 -5.63 -8.58 -7.19
CA ALA A 24 -5.79 -7.85 -5.93
C ALA A 24 -6.64 -6.58 -6.08
N MET A 25 -6.50 -5.86 -7.20
CA MET A 25 -7.34 -4.70 -7.52
C MET A 25 -8.82 -5.09 -7.64
N ILE A 26 -9.11 -6.14 -8.39
CA ILE A 26 -10.51 -6.62 -8.55
C ILE A 26 -11.09 -7.05 -7.20
N LEU A 27 -10.32 -7.79 -6.40
CA LEU A 27 -10.75 -8.20 -5.07
C LEU A 27 -10.98 -7.00 -4.15
N ALA A 28 -10.14 -5.96 -4.20
CA ALA A 28 -10.33 -4.73 -3.43
C ALA A 28 -11.58 -3.97 -3.87
N ILE A 29 -11.88 -3.91 -5.17
CA ILE A 29 -13.12 -3.30 -5.70
C ILE A 29 -14.36 -4.07 -5.18
N ILE A 30 -14.34 -5.39 -5.23
CA ILE A 30 -15.43 -6.23 -4.71
C ILE A 30 -15.56 -6.04 -3.20
N ALA A 31 -14.45 -6.00 -2.47
CA ALA A 31 -14.41 -5.83 -1.02
C ALA A 31 -14.85 -4.43 -0.56
N ALA A 32 -14.79 -3.42 -1.43
CA ALA A 32 -15.28 -2.07 -1.13
C ALA A 32 -16.79 -2.06 -0.87
N ILE A 33 -17.55 -2.89 -1.59
CA ILE A 33 -19.02 -2.94 -1.48
C ILE A 33 -19.46 -3.28 -0.05
N PRO A 34 -19.10 -4.46 0.52
CA PRO A 34 -19.53 -4.80 1.88
C PRO A 34 -18.93 -3.88 2.95
N LEU A 35 -17.69 -3.38 2.75
CA LEU A 35 -17.06 -2.47 3.69
C LEU A 35 -17.82 -1.15 3.83
N LEU A 36 -18.11 -0.51 2.70
CA LEU A 36 -18.79 0.79 2.68
C LEU A 36 -20.27 0.66 2.98
N SER A 37 -20.92 -0.44 2.59
CA SER A 37 -22.32 -0.71 2.97
C SER A 37 -22.46 -0.85 4.48
N LYS A 38 -21.56 -1.58 5.14
CA LYS A 38 -21.55 -1.72 6.60
C LYS A 38 -21.34 -0.38 7.29
N ALA A 39 -20.34 0.39 6.84
CA ALA A 39 -20.06 1.73 7.36
C ALA A 39 -21.26 2.70 7.22
N GLY A 40 -22.03 2.55 6.15
CA GLY A 40 -23.21 3.42 5.89
C GLY A 40 -24.43 3.10 6.73
N HIS A 41 -24.53 1.87 7.26
CA HIS A 41 -25.73 1.44 8.01
C HIS A 41 -25.79 2.01 9.43
N ASP A 42 -24.65 2.10 10.12
CA ASP A 42 -24.60 2.35 11.55
C ASP A 42 -23.85 3.61 12.00
N SER A 43 -23.07 4.30 11.10
CA SER A 43 -21.95 5.10 11.61
C SER A 43 -21.75 6.51 11.01
N GLY A 44 -22.61 6.98 10.11
CA GLY A 44 -22.54 8.36 9.60
C GLY A 44 -21.40 8.66 8.60
N HIS A 45 -21.42 9.88 8.04
CA HIS A 45 -20.57 10.30 6.93
C HIS A 45 -19.05 10.21 7.20
N MET A 46 -18.61 10.39 8.44
CA MET A 46 -17.19 10.35 8.80
C MET A 46 -16.62 8.94 8.66
N HIS A 47 -17.36 7.90 9.08
CA HIS A 47 -16.95 6.51 8.95
C HIS A 47 -16.84 6.10 7.48
N ILE A 48 -17.87 6.43 6.68
CA ILE A 48 -17.85 6.16 5.23
C ILE A 48 -16.64 6.83 4.58
N SER A 49 -16.40 8.12 4.89
CA SER A 49 -15.29 8.86 4.29
C SER A 49 -13.92 8.27 4.66
N ALA A 50 -13.72 7.93 5.93
CA ALA A 50 -12.47 7.35 6.40
C ALA A 50 -12.20 5.98 5.76
N LEU A 51 -13.20 5.09 5.72
CA LEU A 51 -13.09 3.78 5.12
C LEU A 51 -13.02 3.83 3.59
N ALA A 52 -13.66 4.84 2.96
CA ALA A 52 -13.50 5.09 1.52
C ALA A 52 -12.07 5.50 1.18
N ILE A 53 -11.44 6.38 1.97
CA ILE A 53 -10.03 6.75 1.77
C ILE A 53 -9.13 5.50 1.86
N PHE A 54 -9.34 4.63 2.84
CA PHE A 54 -8.60 3.38 2.98
C PHE A 54 -8.74 2.49 1.74
N ILE A 55 -9.98 2.13 1.37
CA ILE A 55 -10.19 1.16 0.28
C ILE A 55 -9.80 1.74 -1.09
N LEU A 56 -10.03 3.04 -1.32
CA LEU A 56 -9.62 3.72 -2.55
C LEU A 56 -8.09 3.83 -2.67
N SER A 57 -7.37 4.03 -1.56
CA SER A 57 -5.91 4.00 -1.55
C SER A 57 -5.36 2.62 -1.92
N MET A 58 -6.00 1.55 -1.45
CA MET A 58 -5.66 0.17 -1.79
C MET A 58 -5.93 -0.13 -3.27
N ILE A 59 -7.11 0.22 -3.79
CA ILE A 59 -7.45 0.07 -5.21
C ILE A 59 -6.47 0.87 -6.08
N GLY A 60 -6.17 2.10 -5.70
CA GLY A 60 -5.25 2.98 -6.41
C GLY A 60 -3.82 2.42 -6.49
N LEU A 61 -3.30 1.87 -5.38
CA LEU A 61 -2.00 1.20 -5.38
C LEU A 61 -1.99 0.01 -6.35
N TYR A 62 -2.97 -0.88 -6.25
CA TYR A 62 -3.02 -2.06 -7.12
C TYR A 62 -3.23 -1.71 -8.58
N ALA A 63 -4.02 -0.66 -8.88
CA ALA A 63 -4.19 -0.15 -10.24
C ALA A 63 -2.87 0.42 -10.80
N ALA A 64 -2.19 1.29 -10.07
CA ALA A 64 -0.92 1.88 -10.48
C ALA A 64 0.15 0.82 -10.72
N SER A 65 0.25 -0.16 -9.82
CA SER A 65 1.19 -1.27 -9.94
C SER A 65 0.86 -2.18 -11.13
N THR A 66 -0.42 -2.51 -11.35
CA THR A 66 -0.86 -3.27 -12.52
C THR A 66 -0.46 -2.56 -13.81
N ILE A 67 -0.73 -1.26 -13.92
CA ILE A 67 -0.39 -0.45 -15.10
C ILE A 67 1.13 -0.44 -15.32
N TYR A 68 1.91 -0.21 -14.27
CA TYR A 68 3.38 -0.17 -14.36
C TYR A 68 3.98 -1.51 -14.83
N HIS A 69 3.46 -2.63 -14.33
CA HIS A 69 3.95 -3.97 -14.67
C HIS A 69 3.39 -4.54 -15.98
N THR A 70 2.30 -3.97 -16.47
CA THR A 70 1.72 -4.37 -17.77
C THR A 70 2.37 -3.64 -18.92
N LEU A 71 2.59 -2.32 -18.80
CA LEU A 71 2.96 -1.46 -19.93
C LEU A 71 4.48 -1.33 -20.08
N ASP A 72 4.97 -1.54 -21.31
CA ASP A 72 6.33 -1.22 -21.76
C ASP A 72 6.26 -0.30 -22.97
N ILE A 73 6.14 1.02 -22.72
CA ILE A 73 5.87 2.01 -23.77
C ILE A 73 7.15 2.71 -24.21
N SER A 74 7.83 3.38 -23.29
CA SER A 74 9.10 4.06 -23.50
C SER A 74 9.87 4.24 -22.19
N PRO A 75 11.21 4.41 -22.22
CA PRO A 75 12.00 4.61 -21.00
C PRO A 75 11.50 5.76 -20.13
N LYS A 76 11.03 6.85 -20.74
CA LYS A 76 10.48 8.02 -20.03
C LYS A 76 9.15 7.69 -19.34
N ILE A 77 8.22 7.07 -20.06
CA ILE A 77 6.90 6.68 -19.52
C ILE A 77 7.06 5.59 -18.47
N ASN A 78 7.87 4.57 -18.71
CA ASN A 78 8.12 3.49 -17.75
C ASN A 78 8.71 4.04 -16.43
N LYS A 79 9.58 5.05 -16.50
CA LYS A 79 10.11 5.73 -15.32
C LYS A 79 9.02 6.50 -14.56
N LEU A 80 8.11 7.17 -15.27
CA LEU A 80 6.98 7.86 -14.67
C LEU A 80 6.03 6.88 -13.97
N LEU A 81 5.63 5.80 -14.65
CA LEU A 81 4.76 4.77 -14.10
C LEU A 81 5.36 4.14 -12.84
N ARG A 82 6.69 3.84 -12.86
CA ARG A 82 7.38 3.34 -11.67
C ARG A 82 7.34 4.34 -10.51
N LYS A 83 7.48 5.65 -10.76
CA LYS A 83 7.37 6.66 -9.72
C LYS A 83 5.97 6.69 -9.10
N ILE A 84 4.93 6.66 -9.95
CA ILE A 84 3.54 6.63 -9.51
C ILE A 84 3.28 5.40 -8.64
N ASP A 85 3.68 4.22 -9.10
CA ASP A 85 3.57 2.97 -8.35
C ASP A 85 4.19 3.08 -6.94
N HIS A 86 5.41 3.62 -6.83
CA HIS A 86 6.08 3.81 -5.54
C HIS A 86 5.44 4.91 -4.68
N MET A 87 4.92 5.98 -5.28
CA MET A 87 4.22 7.03 -4.53
C MET A 87 2.90 6.53 -3.93
N MET A 88 2.23 5.58 -4.60
CA MET A 88 0.99 4.98 -4.09
C MET A 88 1.19 4.19 -2.78
N ILE A 89 2.41 3.73 -2.48
CA ILE A 89 2.71 3.09 -1.18
C ILE A 89 2.50 4.07 -0.03
N PHE A 90 2.97 5.33 -0.15
CA PHE A 90 2.71 6.35 0.86
C PHE A 90 1.22 6.61 1.06
N ILE A 91 0.47 6.67 -0.05
CA ILE A 91 -0.97 6.89 -0.03
C ILE A 91 -1.69 5.71 0.64
N LEU A 92 -1.28 4.45 0.37
CA LEU A 92 -1.85 3.28 1.03
C LEU A 92 -1.59 3.30 2.54
N ILE A 93 -0.35 3.59 2.98
CA ILE A 93 -0.03 3.65 4.40
C ILE A 93 -0.88 4.75 5.07
N ALA A 94 -0.92 5.97 4.53
CA ALA A 94 -1.72 7.06 5.08
C ALA A 94 -3.23 6.76 5.05
N GLY A 95 -3.70 6.13 3.98
CA GLY A 95 -5.08 5.66 3.84
C GLY A 95 -5.45 4.62 4.89
N THR A 96 -4.54 3.71 5.23
CA THR A 96 -4.74 2.69 6.28
C THR A 96 -4.80 3.34 7.68
N TYR A 97 -4.01 4.38 7.94
CA TYR A 97 -4.09 5.14 9.18
C TYR A 97 -5.40 5.92 9.33
N THR A 98 -5.99 6.37 8.24
CA THR A 98 -7.13 7.29 8.26
C THR A 98 -8.30 6.78 9.11
N PRO A 99 -8.84 5.54 8.93
CA PRO A 99 -9.92 5.05 9.79
C PRO A 99 -9.47 4.82 11.23
N VAL A 100 -8.24 4.36 11.47
CA VAL A 100 -7.71 4.18 12.84
C VAL A 100 -7.67 5.51 13.58
N CYS A 101 -7.20 6.56 12.92
CA CYS A 101 -7.10 7.90 13.51
C CYS A 101 -8.47 8.57 13.70
N MET A 102 -9.35 8.48 12.69
CA MET A 102 -10.64 9.20 12.72
C MET A 102 -11.71 8.47 13.50
N ILE A 103 -11.72 7.13 13.49
CA ILE A 103 -12.78 6.31 14.08
C ILE A 103 -12.32 5.70 15.41
N VAL A 104 -11.20 4.95 15.40
CA VAL A 104 -10.75 4.21 16.59
C VAL A 104 -10.24 5.17 17.67
N LEU A 105 -9.42 6.14 17.31
CA LEU A 105 -8.92 7.16 18.25
C LEU A 105 -9.93 8.30 18.42
N GLY A 106 -10.47 8.84 17.34
CA GLY A 106 -11.60 9.78 17.29
C GLY A 106 -11.40 11.14 17.99
N ASP A 107 -10.24 11.41 18.58
CA ASP A 107 -9.97 12.57 19.40
C ASP A 107 -8.74 13.37 18.91
N LYS A 108 -8.25 14.29 19.76
CA LYS A 108 -7.07 15.11 19.45
C LYS A 108 -5.84 14.26 19.08
N THR A 109 -5.64 13.12 19.74
CA THR A 109 -4.54 12.19 19.42
C THR A 109 -4.68 11.65 18.01
N GLY A 110 -5.89 11.20 17.64
CA GLY A 110 -6.18 10.71 16.29
C GLY A 110 -5.91 11.77 15.23
N TRP A 111 -6.39 12.99 15.39
CA TRP A 111 -6.16 14.08 14.46
C TRP A 111 -4.68 14.47 14.36
N THR A 112 -3.94 14.47 15.47
CA THR A 112 -2.50 14.72 15.46
C THR A 112 -1.75 13.64 14.69
N MET A 113 -2.09 12.37 14.93
CA MET A 113 -1.50 11.22 14.21
C MET A 113 -1.83 11.27 12.73
N LEU A 114 -3.07 11.57 12.36
CA LEU A 114 -3.51 11.70 10.98
C LEU A 114 -2.71 12.77 10.24
N THR A 115 -2.56 13.96 10.85
CA THR A 115 -1.79 15.07 10.29
C THR A 115 -0.31 14.68 10.11
N LEU A 116 0.28 14.02 11.11
CA LEU A 116 1.66 13.55 11.05
C LEU A 116 1.86 12.55 9.91
N VAL A 117 1.00 11.53 9.81
CA VAL A 117 1.15 10.47 8.82
C VAL A 117 0.93 10.99 7.40
N TRP A 118 -0.10 11.81 7.17
CA TRP A 118 -0.30 12.44 5.85
C TRP A 118 0.81 13.45 5.51
N GLY A 119 1.33 14.17 6.52
CA GLY A 119 2.50 15.04 6.34
C GLY A 119 3.72 14.27 5.86
N ILE A 120 4.04 13.14 6.51
CA ILE A 120 5.15 12.24 6.09
C ILE A 120 4.88 11.69 4.68
N ALA A 121 3.63 11.30 4.37
CA ALA A 121 3.26 10.81 3.05
C ALA A 121 3.52 11.85 1.96
N ILE A 122 3.08 13.08 2.16
CA ILE A 122 3.29 14.19 1.21
C ILE A 122 4.78 14.43 1.00
N VAL A 123 5.57 14.52 2.07
CA VAL A 123 7.03 14.69 1.97
C VAL A 123 7.68 13.53 1.23
N GLY A 124 7.29 12.29 1.54
CA GLY A 124 7.79 11.09 0.87
C GLY A 124 7.45 11.05 -0.62
N ILE A 125 6.24 11.46 -0.99
CA ILE A 125 5.79 11.61 -2.39
C ILE A 125 6.65 12.66 -3.10
N LEU A 126 6.86 13.82 -2.49
CA LEU A 126 7.70 14.88 -3.06
C LEU A 126 9.16 14.42 -3.26
N ILE A 127 9.73 13.72 -2.28
CA ILE A 127 11.07 13.12 -2.39
C ILE A 127 11.12 12.16 -3.60
N ASN A 128 10.17 11.23 -3.72
CA ASN A 128 10.13 10.29 -4.85
C ASN A 128 9.86 10.97 -6.21
N ALA A 129 9.09 12.04 -6.22
CA ALA A 129 8.82 12.80 -7.44
C ALA A 129 10.07 13.56 -7.93
N LEU A 130 10.78 14.22 -7.01
CA LEU A 130 11.88 15.14 -7.32
C LEU A 130 13.24 14.41 -7.37
N TRP A 131 13.50 13.49 -6.47
CA TRP A 131 14.77 12.76 -6.41
C TRP A 131 14.77 11.53 -7.34
N ILE A 132 15.26 11.74 -8.54
CA ILE A 132 15.23 10.74 -9.64
C ILE A 132 16.02 9.46 -9.33
N THR A 133 17.06 9.57 -8.54
CA THR A 133 18.02 8.49 -8.19
C THR A 133 17.87 8.00 -6.75
N CYS A 134 16.74 8.28 -6.10
CA CYS A 134 16.49 7.87 -4.71
C CYS A 134 16.78 6.36 -4.53
N PRO A 135 17.68 5.98 -3.62
CA PRO A 135 18.01 4.58 -3.37
C PRO A 135 16.78 3.83 -2.82
N LYS A 136 16.57 2.58 -3.26
CA LYS A 136 15.43 1.76 -2.81
C LYS A 136 15.41 1.54 -1.30
N TRP A 137 16.57 1.37 -0.67
CA TRP A 137 16.67 1.21 0.78
C TRP A 137 16.17 2.43 1.56
N PHE A 138 16.42 3.64 1.02
CA PHE A 138 15.98 4.88 1.66
C PHE A 138 14.45 5.03 1.61
N SER A 139 13.83 4.77 0.46
CA SER A 139 12.36 4.74 0.34
C SER A 139 11.75 3.68 1.25
N SER A 140 12.33 2.47 1.30
CA SER A 140 11.86 1.39 2.18
C SER A 140 11.96 1.76 3.66
N LEU A 141 13.03 2.46 4.06
CA LEU A 141 13.19 2.95 5.43
C LEU A 141 12.06 3.93 5.81
N ILE A 142 11.75 4.87 4.91
CA ILE A 142 10.65 5.84 5.16
C ILE A 142 9.31 5.10 5.24
N TYR A 143 9.04 4.13 4.36
CA TYR A 143 7.80 3.34 4.39
C TYR A 143 7.66 2.59 5.73
N ILE A 144 8.72 1.90 6.18
CA ILE A 144 8.71 1.16 7.44
C ILE A 144 8.53 2.13 8.61
N ALA A 145 9.30 3.21 8.66
CA ALA A 145 9.18 4.22 9.72
C ALA A 145 7.76 4.79 9.79
N MET A 146 7.17 5.13 8.63
CA MET A 146 5.80 5.61 8.54
C MET A 146 4.79 4.57 9.03
N GLY A 147 4.97 3.29 8.68
CA GLY A 147 4.11 2.20 9.15
C GLY A 147 4.14 2.02 10.68
N TRP A 148 5.27 2.34 11.34
CA TRP A 148 5.44 2.21 12.79
C TRP A 148 5.13 3.49 13.60
N VAL A 149 4.66 4.55 12.96
CA VAL A 149 4.21 5.78 13.67
C VAL A 149 3.11 5.45 14.70
N CYS A 150 2.32 4.38 14.50
CA CYS A 150 1.31 3.91 15.44
C CYS A 150 1.86 3.62 16.86
N ILE A 151 3.16 3.37 17.01
CA ILE A 151 3.80 3.20 18.33
C ILE A 151 3.58 4.43 19.22
N LEU A 152 3.52 5.63 18.66
CA LEU A 152 3.30 6.88 19.42
C LEU A 152 1.92 6.92 20.11
N ALA A 153 0.96 6.13 19.63
CA ALA A 153 -0.38 6.03 20.20
C ALA A 153 -0.77 4.59 20.55
N ILE A 154 0.20 3.69 20.71
CA ILE A 154 -0.04 2.25 20.85
C ILE A 154 -0.93 1.89 22.04
N THR A 155 -0.69 2.51 23.19
CA THR A 155 -1.48 2.28 24.41
C THR A 155 -2.94 2.68 24.21
N LYS A 156 -3.16 3.78 23.50
CA LYS A 156 -4.50 4.29 23.20
C LYS A 156 -5.22 3.42 22.18
N ILE A 157 -4.53 3.00 21.12
CA ILE A 157 -5.08 2.05 20.15
C ILE A 157 -5.50 0.76 20.86
N LEU A 158 -4.64 0.21 21.75
CA LEU A 158 -4.94 -0.99 22.55
C LEU A 158 -6.17 -0.83 23.45
N SER A 159 -6.41 0.35 23.99
CA SER A 159 -7.57 0.60 24.85
C SER A 159 -8.85 0.94 24.07
N SER A 160 -8.71 1.39 22.82
CA SER A 160 -9.84 1.85 21.99
C SER A 160 -10.42 0.79 21.05
N MET A 161 -9.78 -0.39 20.93
CA MET A 161 -10.30 -1.47 20.10
C MET A 161 -10.16 -2.83 20.77
N PRO A 162 -10.97 -3.84 20.37
CA PRO A 162 -10.84 -5.20 20.85
C PRO A 162 -9.45 -5.78 20.56
N ARG A 163 -8.92 -6.63 21.46
CA ARG A 163 -7.62 -7.29 21.28
C ARG A 163 -7.48 -7.97 19.92
N ALA A 164 -8.53 -8.62 19.44
CA ALA A 164 -8.52 -9.26 18.12
C ALA A 164 -8.30 -8.26 16.98
N GLY A 165 -8.90 -7.08 17.03
CA GLY A 165 -8.66 -6.01 16.05
C GLY A 165 -7.21 -5.53 16.07
N PHE A 166 -6.66 -5.32 17.28
CA PHE A 166 -5.26 -4.95 17.43
C PHE A 166 -4.30 -6.04 16.91
N MET A 167 -4.61 -7.32 17.11
CA MET A 167 -3.79 -8.41 16.58
C MET A 167 -3.76 -8.44 15.05
N TRP A 168 -4.87 -8.12 14.39
CA TRP A 168 -4.89 -7.97 12.93
C TRP A 168 -4.06 -6.77 12.46
N LEU A 169 -4.13 -5.63 13.17
CA LEU A 169 -3.30 -4.46 12.91
C LEU A 169 -1.80 -4.82 13.03
N LEU A 170 -1.43 -5.47 14.12
CA LEU A 170 -0.05 -5.87 14.39
C LEU A 170 0.45 -6.90 13.37
N ALA A 171 -0.34 -7.90 13.03
CA ALA A 171 0.00 -8.90 12.03
C ALA A 171 0.27 -8.24 10.66
N GLY A 172 -0.58 -7.30 10.24
CA GLY A 172 -0.36 -6.51 9.02
C GLY A 172 0.97 -5.75 9.08
N GLY A 173 1.26 -5.04 10.17
CA GLY A 173 2.51 -4.30 10.36
C GLY A 173 3.76 -5.19 10.33
N ILE A 174 3.71 -6.39 10.91
CA ILE A 174 4.82 -7.36 10.88
C ILE A 174 5.03 -7.88 9.45
N ILE A 175 3.95 -8.29 8.76
CA ILE A 175 4.00 -8.75 7.37
C ILE A 175 4.59 -7.67 6.48
N TYR A 176 4.11 -6.43 6.61
CA TYR A 176 4.61 -5.28 5.88
C TYR A 176 6.11 -5.04 6.10
N THR A 177 6.55 -5.08 7.37
CA THR A 177 7.95 -4.87 7.73
C THR A 177 8.84 -5.96 7.14
N ALA A 178 8.43 -7.23 7.23
CA ALA A 178 9.16 -8.35 6.64
C ALA A 178 9.30 -8.17 5.11
N GLY A 179 8.22 -7.79 4.43
CA GLY A 179 8.24 -7.48 3.00
C GLY A 179 9.19 -6.33 2.65
N GLY A 180 9.13 -5.23 3.40
CA GLY A 180 10.00 -4.07 3.23
C GLY A 180 11.49 -4.39 3.41
N ILE A 181 11.84 -5.21 4.40
CA ILE A 181 13.22 -5.68 4.64
C ILE A 181 13.70 -6.55 3.46
N ILE A 182 12.92 -7.54 3.03
CA ILE A 182 13.24 -8.41 1.88
C ILE A 182 13.49 -7.56 0.62
N TYR A 183 12.64 -6.57 0.39
CA TYR A 183 12.78 -5.67 -0.76
C TYR A 183 14.04 -4.79 -0.68
N ALA A 184 14.35 -4.25 0.50
CA ALA A 184 15.53 -3.40 0.74
C ALA A 184 16.84 -4.18 0.57
N MET A 185 16.89 -5.40 1.11
CA MET A 185 18.11 -6.24 1.14
C MET A 185 18.45 -6.87 -0.22
N LYS A 186 17.52 -6.93 -1.18
CA LYS A 186 17.72 -7.54 -2.52
C LYS A 186 18.43 -8.90 -2.45
N LEU A 187 18.01 -9.78 -1.55
CA LEU A 187 18.69 -11.04 -1.27
C LEU A 187 18.98 -11.82 -2.56
N PRO A 188 20.26 -12.16 -2.85
CA PRO A 188 20.65 -12.86 -4.07
C PRO A 188 19.96 -14.22 -4.24
N PHE A 189 19.67 -14.88 -3.13
CA PHE A 189 19.01 -16.17 -3.08
C PHE A 189 17.65 -16.20 -3.79
N PHE A 190 16.87 -15.13 -3.69
CA PHE A 190 15.56 -15.03 -4.35
C PHE A 190 15.68 -14.63 -5.82
N ASN A 191 16.74 -13.89 -6.20
CA ASN A 191 16.91 -13.37 -7.55
C ASN A 191 17.63 -14.32 -8.50
N SER A 192 18.37 -15.32 -7.98
CA SER A 192 19.16 -16.25 -8.78
C SER A 192 18.43 -17.52 -9.23
N ARG A 193 17.37 -17.92 -8.52
CA ARG A 193 16.68 -19.21 -8.75
C ARG A 193 15.51 -19.16 -9.74
N HIS A 194 14.87 -17.99 -9.93
CA HIS A 194 13.67 -17.90 -10.76
C HIS A 194 13.68 -16.65 -11.64
N ARG A 195 13.58 -16.85 -12.95
CA ARG A 195 13.57 -15.77 -13.96
C ARG A 195 12.37 -14.81 -13.82
N TYR A 196 11.27 -15.25 -13.22
CA TYR A 196 10.00 -14.53 -13.12
C TYR A 196 9.48 -14.35 -11.70
N PHE A 197 10.27 -14.75 -10.66
CA PHE A 197 9.85 -14.68 -9.27
C PHE A 197 11.05 -14.33 -8.38
N GLY A 198 11.27 -13.03 -8.17
CA GLY A 198 12.37 -12.48 -7.37
C GLY A 198 11.90 -11.78 -6.11
N SER A 199 12.81 -11.05 -5.47
CA SER A 199 12.53 -10.26 -4.25
C SER A 199 11.40 -9.25 -4.44
N HIS A 200 11.16 -8.79 -5.66
CA HIS A 200 10.10 -7.83 -5.98
C HIS A 200 8.73 -8.48 -5.95
N GLU A 201 8.57 -9.65 -6.56
CA GLU A 201 7.32 -10.41 -6.55
C GLU A 201 6.98 -10.91 -5.14
N ILE A 202 8.01 -11.30 -4.36
CA ILE A 202 7.85 -11.66 -2.95
C ILE A 202 7.34 -10.45 -2.16
N PHE A 203 7.93 -9.26 -2.34
CA PHE A 203 7.44 -8.04 -1.73
C PHE A 203 5.96 -7.78 -2.04
N HIS A 204 5.52 -7.99 -3.28
CA HIS A 204 4.10 -7.86 -3.64
C HIS A 204 3.18 -8.83 -2.88
N LEU A 205 3.66 -10.06 -2.58
CA LEU A 205 2.91 -11.00 -1.74
C LEU A 205 2.71 -10.46 -0.31
N PHE A 206 3.76 -9.88 0.27
CA PHE A 206 3.71 -9.28 1.60
C PHE A 206 2.79 -8.08 1.65
N VAL A 207 2.82 -7.19 0.65
CA VAL A 207 1.89 -6.05 0.55
C VAL A 207 0.43 -6.52 0.50
N ARG A 208 0.13 -7.59 -0.23
CA ARG A 208 -1.23 -8.16 -0.27
C ARG A 208 -1.64 -8.80 1.05
N GLY A 209 -0.72 -9.52 1.70
CA GLY A 209 -0.97 -10.11 3.02
C GLY A 209 -1.25 -9.06 4.08
N GLU A 210 -0.48 -7.98 4.08
CA GLU A 210 -0.70 -6.80 4.93
C GLU A 210 -2.07 -6.17 4.67
N SER A 211 -2.37 -5.87 3.41
CA SER A 211 -3.65 -5.28 3.01
C SER A 211 -4.84 -6.15 3.41
N LEU A 212 -4.72 -7.48 3.30
CA LEU A 212 -5.75 -8.40 3.77
C LEU A 212 -5.95 -8.32 5.29
N CYS A 213 -4.87 -8.31 6.07
CA CYS A 213 -4.94 -8.16 7.53
C CYS A 213 -5.64 -6.85 7.92
N HIS A 214 -5.26 -5.75 7.30
CA HIS A 214 -5.87 -4.45 7.56
C HIS A 214 -7.32 -4.39 7.08
N TYR A 215 -7.65 -4.99 5.95
CA TYR A 215 -9.04 -5.10 5.50
C TYR A 215 -9.91 -5.87 6.50
N VAL A 216 -9.45 -7.02 6.99
CA VAL A 216 -10.17 -7.80 8.01
C VAL A 216 -10.35 -6.97 9.28
N MET A 217 -9.33 -6.25 9.72
CA MET A 217 -9.39 -5.35 10.85
C MET A 217 -10.45 -4.26 10.63
N MET A 218 -10.43 -3.58 9.48
CA MET A 218 -11.40 -2.53 9.14
C MET A 218 -12.83 -3.07 9.09
N TYR A 219 -13.03 -4.19 8.41
CA TYR A 219 -14.37 -4.76 8.21
C TYR A 219 -14.98 -5.31 9.49
N ARG A 220 -14.19 -5.96 10.36
CA ARG A 220 -14.69 -6.67 11.55
C ARG A 220 -14.77 -5.78 12.79
N PHE A 221 -13.93 -4.76 12.90
CA PHE A 221 -13.71 -4.04 14.15
C PHE A 221 -13.81 -2.51 14.04
N VAL A 222 -13.87 -1.94 12.82
CA VAL A 222 -13.90 -0.49 12.61
C VAL A 222 -15.17 -0.02 11.87
N ALA A 223 -15.62 -0.79 10.85
CA ALA A 223 -16.81 -0.50 10.06
C ALA A 223 -18.12 -0.78 10.79
#